data_0e628ac7fb274a93c3e1764e506b5512
#
_entry.id   0e628ac7fb274a93c3e1764e506b5512
#
_cell.length_a   1.000
_cell.length_b   1.000
_cell.length_c   1.000
_cell.angle_alpha   90.00
_cell.angle_beta   90.00
_cell.angle_gamma   90.00
#
_symmetry.space_group_name_H-M   'P 1'
#
loop_
_entity.id
_entity.type
_entity.pdbx_description
1 polymer ?
#
loop_
_entity_poly.entity_id
_entity_poly.type
_entity_poly.pdbx_seq_one_letter_code
_entity_poly.pdbx_strand_id
1 'polypeptide(L)'
;MDATTPAAGEALPMAALSELDERGFVVIPGPVPPDRMERLISAFTTAVASATDDDIRVGSTTTRVSDFVNRGSEFDDLYVFPPLLEACRRVIGWPFKLSSLHARTVRPHMPAQELHVDVRRDSGDWPLVGFILMVDPFRADNGATRFVPGSHKWSGTPADSMSDPLTGHEVLACGSAGSLLVFNGSTWHGHSANTSSGPRRSIQGAFIPRDGRAGTDFAARMAPETRSRLTPLARHVLAL
;
A
#
# COMPACT_ATOMS: atom_id res chain seq x y z
N MET A 1 11.84 16.36 -15.66
CA MET A 1 10.76 15.80 -16.52
C MET A 1 9.50 15.88 -15.68
N ASP A 2 8.58 16.77 -16.07
CA ASP A 2 7.32 16.96 -15.38
C ASP A 2 6.48 15.68 -15.55
N ALA A 3 6.30 14.95 -14.45
CA ALA A 3 5.33 13.87 -14.41
C ALA A 3 3.93 14.48 -14.35
N THR A 4 3.27 14.55 -15.50
CA THR A 4 1.87 14.96 -15.59
C THR A 4 1.02 14.02 -14.75
N THR A 5 0.34 14.55 -13.73
CA THR A 5 -0.63 13.80 -12.93
C THR A 5 -1.71 13.26 -13.86
N PRO A 6 -1.96 11.94 -13.92
CA PRO A 6 -3.08 11.42 -14.71
C PRO A 6 -4.39 12.05 -14.24
N ALA A 7 -5.22 12.50 -15.18
CA ALA A 7 -6.55 12.98 -14.86
C ALA A 7 -7.39 11.84 -14.24
N ALA A 8 -8.30 12.17 -13.33
CA ALA A 8 -9.19 11.20 -12.71
C ALA A 8 -9.97 10.43 -13.79
N GLY A 9 -9.64 9.14 -13.98
CA GLY A 9 -10.23 8.27 -15.01
C GLY A 9 -9.24 7.70 -16.02
N GLU A 10 -7.98 8.12 -16.01
CA GLU A 10 -6.96 7.57 -16.92
C GLU A 10 -6.42 6.22 -16.42
N ALA A 11 -6.20 5.29 -17.35
CA ALA A 11 -5.55 4.01 -17.08
C ALA A 11 -4.09 4.22 -16.66
N LEU A 12 -3.50 3.22 -15.99
CA LEU A 12 -2.09 3.26 -15.65
C LEU A 12 -1.23 3.35 -16.92
N PRO A 13 -0.30 4.33 -17.04
CA PRO A 13 0.55 4.47 -18.22
C PRO A 13 1.34 3.19 -18.53
N MET A 14 1.51 2.87 -19.80
CA MET A 14 2.26 1.68 -20.24
C MET A 14 3.66 1.59 -19.64
N ALA A 15 4.35 2.72 -19.48
CA ALA A 15 5.67 2.76 -18.84
C ALA A 15 5.60 2.30 -17.37
N ALA A 16 4.56 2.71 -16.63
CA ALA A 16 4.37 2.29 -15.24
C ALA A 16 3.97 0.80 -15.13
N LEU A 17 3.18 0.27 -16.09
CA LEU A 17 2.90 -1.16 -16.17
C LEU A 17 4.18 -1.97 -16.46
N SER A 18 5.03 -1.50 -17.39
CA SER A 18 6.31 -2.14 -17.69
C SER A 18 7.23 -2.14 -16.46
N GLU A 19 7.31 -1.02 -15.75
CA GLU A 19 8.07 -0.93 -14.51
C GLU A 19 7.55 -1.92 -13.44
N LEU A 20 6.24 -2.03 -13.25
CA LEU A 20 5.63 -3.00 -12.35
C LEU A 20 5.97 -4.44 -12.74
N ASP A 21 5.91 -4.77 -14.04
CA ASP A 21 6.24 -6.11 -14.56
C ASP A 21 7.73 -6.46 -14.41
N GLU A 22 8.62 -5.48 -14.61
CA GLU A 22 10.07 -5.70 -14.60
C GLU A 22 10.64 -5.69 -13.19
N ARG A 23 10.28 -4.68 -12.40
CA ARG A 23 10.83 -4.43 -11.06
C ARG A 23 10.00 -5.01 -9.93
N GLY A 24 8.70 -5.24 -10.17
CA GLY A 24 7.73 -5.69 -9.17
C GLY A 24 7.12 -4.56 -8.36
N PHE A 25 7.46 -3.31 -8.61
CA PHE A 25 6.87 -2.12 -7.98
C PHE A 25 7.01 -0.88 -8.85
N VAL A 26 6.14 0.10 -8.60
CA VAL A 26 6.14 1.41 -9.26
C VAL A 26 5.61 2.49 -8.31
N VAL A 27 6.13 3.71 -8.42
CA VAL A 27 5.61 4.90 -7.74
C VAL A 27 4.93 5.79 -8.77
N ILE A 28 3.66 6.10 -8.53
CA ILE A 28 2.82 6.90 -9.42
C ILE A 28 2.18 8.06 -8.66
N PRO A 29 1.68 9.11 -9.32
CA PRO A 29 0.77 10.06 -8.70
C PRO A 29 -0.45 9.33 -8.12
N GLY A 30 -0.84 9.67 -6.90
CA GLY A 30 -1.99 9.02 -6.23
C GLY A 30 -3.32 9.74 -6.51
N PRO A 31 -4.42 9.26 -5.91
CA PRO A 31 -5.77 9.80 -6.13
C PRO A 31 -6.01 11.15 -5.47
N VAL A 32 -5.11 11.59 -4.59
CA VAL A 32 -5.30 12.82 -3.81
C VAL A 32 -4.45 13.94 -4.41
N PRO A 33 -5.07 14.95 -5.02
CA PRO A 33 -4.33 16.07 -5.60
C PRO A 33 -3.68 16.94 -4.51
N PRO A 34 -2.61 17.70 -4.84
CA PRO A 34 -1.82 18.45 -3.86
C PRO A 34 -2.64 19.42 -2.99
N ASP A 35 -3.66 20.06 -3.55
CA ASP A 35 -4.55 21.00 -2.86
C ASP A 35 -5.47 20.32 -1.83
N ARG A 36 -5.63 19.01 -1.86
CA ARG A 36 -6.41 18.22 -0.90
C ARG A 36 -5.56 17.48 0.13
N MET A 37 -4.24 17.53 0.03
CA MET A 37 -3.35 16.78 0.92
C MET A 37 -3.46 17.22 2.38
N GLU A 38 -3.63 18.53 2.67
CA GLU A 38 -3.83 19.01 4.04
C GLU A 38 -5.09 18.41 4.69
N ARG A 39 -6.17 18.32 3.90
CA ARG A 39 -7.42 17.69 4.35
C ARG A 39 -7.22 16.19 4.62
N LEU A 40 -6.52 15.46 3.74
CA LEU A 40 -6.20 14.06 3.95
C LEU A 40 -5.36 13.85 5.22
N ILE A 41 -4.32 14.68 5.44
CA ILE A 41 -3.46 14.62 6.62
C ILE A 41 -4.27 14.87 7.91
N SER A 42 -5.17 15.84 7.89
CA SER A 42 -6.06 16.13 9.02
C SER A 42 -6.99 14.94 9.30
N ALA A 43 -7.64 14.39 8.26
CA ALA A 43 -8.51 13.21 8.38
C ALA A 43 -7.74 11.99 8.90
N PHE A 44 -6.53 11.74 8.39
CA PHE A 44 -5.65 10.68 8.89
C PHE A 44 -5.34 10.85 10.38
N THR A 45 -4.97 12.05 10.79
CA THR A 45 -4.63 12.34 12.19
C THR A 45 -5.84 12.11 13.11
N THR A 46 -7.01 12.57 12.72
CA THR A 46 -8.27 12.35 13.46
C THR A 46 -8.62 10.86 13.52
N ALA A 47 -8.53 10.14 12.39
CA ALA A 47 -8.81 8.72 12.30
C ALA A 47 -7.90 7.86 13.20
N VAL A 48 -6.63 8.22 13.29
CA VAL A 48 -5.66 7.55 14.17
C VAL A 48 -5.91 7.89 15.64
N ALA A 49 -6.19 9.15 15.95
CA ALA A 49 -6.45 9.60 17.32
C ALA A 49 -7.74 9.04 17.92
N SER A 50 -8.75 8.75 17.08
CA SER A 50 -10.04 8.16 17.51
C SER A 50 -10.04 6.64 17.51
N ALA A 51 -8.92 5.97 17.19
CA ALA A 51 -8.83 4.51 17.17
C ALA A 51 -8.88 3.94 18.59
N THR A 52 -9.58 2.82 18.76
CA THR A 52 -9.60 2.06 20.00
C THR A 52 -8.41 1.09 20.06
N ASP A 53 -8.11 0.59 21.24
CA ASP A 53 -7.02 -0.39 21.45
C ASP A 53 -7.18 -1.65 20.59
N ASP A 54 -8.41 -2.05 20.29
CA ASP A 54 -8.70 -3.19 19.41
C ASP A 54 -8.26 -2.98 17.96
N ASP A 55 -8.21 -1.72 17.52
CA ASP A 55 -7.79 -1.35 16.16
C ASP A 55 -6.30 -1.06 16.05
N ILE A 56 -5.63 -0.84 17.19
CA ILE A 56 -4.21 -0.48 17.22
C ILE A 56 -3.34 -1.73 17.36
N ARG A 57 -2.29 -1.80 16.54
CA ARG A 57 -1.24 -2.82 16.65
C ARG A 57 0.12 -2.13 16.65
N VAL A 58 0.84 -2.26 17.77
CA VAL A 58 2.19 -1.74 17.93
C VAL A 58 3.18 -2.86 17.66
N GLY A 59 3.92 -2.74 16.56
CA GLY A 59 5.03 -3.63 16.21
C GLY A 59 6.37 -3.08 16.70
N SER A 60 7.47 -3.75 16.35
CA SER A 60 8.84 -3.35 16.74
C SER A 60 9.21 -1.94 16.26
N THR A 61 8.88 -1.60 15.01
CA THR A 61 9.26 -0.34 14.37
C THR A 61 8.07 0.53 13.95
N THR A 62 6.87 -0.06 13.86
CA THR A 62 5.70 0.59 13.30
C THR A 62 4.49 0.50 14.22
N THR A 63 3.56 1.45 14.05
CA THR A 63 2.20 1.36 14.57
C THR A 63 1.24 1.24 13.41
N ARG A 64 0.24 0.36 13.53
CA ARG A 64 -0.86 0.19 12.56
C ARG A 64 -2.18 0.52 13.22
N VAL A 65 -3.08 1.15 12.45
CA VAL A 65 -4.48 1.36 12.84
C VAL A 65 -5.36 0.77 11.76
N SER A 66 -6.16 -0.22 12.10
CA SER A 66 -7.02 -0.96 11.18
C SER A 66 -8.30 -0.22 10.83
N ASP A 67 -9.07 -0.81 9.91
CA ASP A 67 -10.44 -0.42 9.57
C ASP A 67 -10.57 0.98 8.91
N PHE A 68 -9.61 1.35 8.07
CA PHE A 68 -9.58 2.67 7.43
C PHE A 68 -10.74 2.91 6.44
N VAL A 69 -11.42 1.89 5.97
CA VAL A 69 -12.65 2.04 5.17
C VAL A 69 -13.76 2.73 5.97
N ASN A 70 -13.84 2.49 7.28
CA ASN A 70 -14.86 3.09 8.15
C ASN A 70 -14.45 4.43 8.78
N ARG A 71 -13.21 4.95 8.50
CA ARG A 71 -12.66 6.10 9.24
C ARG A 71 -12.78 7.44 8.52
N GLY A 72 -13.46 7.51 7.39
CA GLY A 72 -13.70 8.77 6.69
C GLY A 72 -13.84 8.60 5.19
N SER A 73 -14.60 9.48 4.56
CA SER A 73 -14.80 9.52 3.11
C SER A 73 -13.54 9.97 2.35
N GLU A 74 -12.61 10.62 3.03
CA GLU A 74 -11.34 11.07 2.47
C GLU A 74 -10.46 9.91 1.95
N PHE A 75 -10.75 8.69 2.38
CA PHE A 75 -10.01 7.49 2.00
C PHE A 75 -10.70 6.65 0.91
N ASP A 76 -11.94 7.00 0.53
CA ASP A 76 -12.77 6.17 -0.36
C ASP A 76 -12.20 6.12 -1.79
N ASP A 77 -11.63 7.21 -2.29
CA ASP A 77 -11.03 7.27 -3.63
C ASP A 77 -9.80 6.37 -3.78
N LEU A 78 -9.14 6.00 -2.68
CA LEU A 78 -7.89 5.25 -2.72
C LEU A 78 -8.08 3.84 -3.28
N TYR A 79 -9.07 3.10 -2.78
CA TYR A 79 -9.27 1.70 -3.16
C TYR A 79 -10.14 1.51 -4.42
N VAL A 80 -10.62 2.61 -5.01
CA VAL A 80 -11.29 2.64 -6.32
C VAL A 80 -10.50 3.38 -7.38
N PHE A 81 -9.25 3.76 -7.11
CA PHE A 81 -8.40 4.53 -7.99
C PHE A 81 -8.08 3.77 -9.28
N PRO A 82 -8.47 4.27 -10.47
CA PRO A 82 -8.36 3.51 -11.72
C PRO A 82 -6.96 2.97 -12.02
N PRO A 83 -5.84 3.75 -11.87
CA PRO A 83 -4.50 3.21 -12.07
C PRO A 83 -4.14 2.04 -11.13
N LEU A 84 -4.61 2.07 -9.87
CA LEU A 84 -4.41 0.96 -8.93
C LEU A 84 -5.20 -0.28 -9.35
N LEU A 85 -6.47 -0.11 -9.77
CA LEU A 85 -7.30 -1.22 -10.25
C LEU A 85 -6.74 -1.84 -11.53
N GLU A 86 -6.13 -1.04 -12.42
CA GLU A 86 -5.44 -1.54 -13.61
C GLU A 86 -4.19 -2.37 -13.23
N ALA A 87 -3.40 -1.92 -12.25
CA ALA A 87 -2.29 -2.72 -11.72
C ALA A 87 -2.79 -4.06 -11.12
N CYS A 88 -3.92 -4.04 -10.40
CA CYS A 88 -4.54 -5.27 -9.89
C CYS A 88 -4.97 -6.19 -11.03
N ARG A 89 -5.58 -5.65 -12.10
CA ARG A 89 -5.95 -6.41 -13.28
C ARG A 89 -4.73 -7.04 -13.96
N ARG A 90 -3.61 -6.31 -13.99
CA ARG A 90 -2.35 -6.79 -14.58
C ARG A 90 -1.72 -7.94 -13.81
N VAL A 91 -1.66 -7.85 -12.48
CA VAL A 91 -0.95 -8.81 -11.61
C VAL A 91 -1.87 -9.96 -11.18
N ILE A 92 -3.10 -9.65 -10.77
CA ILE A 92 -4.05 -10.64 -10.23
C ILE A 92 -4.93 -11.24 -11.33
N GLY A 93 -5.28 -10.45 -12.33
CA GLY A 93 -6.37 -10.76 -13.26
C GLY A 93 -7.71 -10.28 -12.71
N TRP A 94 -8.80 -10.86 -13.16
CA TRP A 94 -10.15 -10.50 -12.78
C TRP A 94 -10.99 -11.75 -12.49
N PRO A 95 -11.84 -11.77 -11.45
CA PRO A 95 -12.14 -10.69 -10.49
C PRO A 95 -11.22 -10.66 -9.28
N PHE A 96 -11.07 -9.49 -8.66
CA PHE A 96 -10.31 -9.28 -7.42
C PHE A 96 -11.12 -8.48 -6.38
N LYS A 97 -10.62 -8.40 -5.14
CA LYS A 97 -11.21 -7.62 -4.04
C LYS A 97 -10.13 -7.01 -3.13
N LEU A 98 -10.51 -5.96 -2.42
CA LEU A 98 -9.70 -5.43 -1.33
C LEU A 98 -9.63 -6.45 -0.18
N SER A 99 -8.43 -6.70 0.32
CA SER A 99 -8.18 -7.59 1.46
C SER A 99 -8.02 -6.82 2.76
N SER A 100 -7.38 -5.65 2.71
CA SER A 100 -7.11 -4.83 3.90
C SER A 100 -6.93 -3.36 3.53
N LEU A 101 -7.24 -2.46 4.46
CA LEU A 101 -6.89 -1.03 4.42
C LEU A 101 -6.61 -0.54 5.83
N HIS A 102 -5.43 0.03 6.07
CA HIS A 102 -5.00 0.46 7.39
C HIS A 102 -4.01 1.62 7.33
N ALA A 103 -3.95 2.44 8.38
CA ALA A 103 -2.84 3.36 8.58
C ALA A 103 -1.59 2.61 9.04
N ARG A 104 -0.43 3.06 8.58
CA ARG A 104 0.87 2.60 9.09
C ARG A 104 1.79 3.78 9.33
N THR A 105 2.38 3.83 10.51
CA THR A 105 3.34 4.85 10.90
C THR A 105 4.66 4.19 11.27
N VAL A 106 5.75 4.51 10.56
CA VAL A 106 7.11 4.20 11.00
C VAL A 106 7.50 5.25 12.03
N ARG A 107 7.84 4.79 13.24
CA ARG A 107 8.19 5.69 14.33
C ARG A 107 9.56 6.35 14.10
N PRO A 108 9.83 7.52 14.72
CA PRO A 108 11.14 8.16 14.69
C PRO A 108 12.22 7.24 15.25
N HIS A 109 13.44 7.38 14.73
CA HIS A 109 14.63 6.67 15.22
C HIS A 109 14.51 5.14 15.25
N MET A 110 13.76 4.56 14.31
CA MET A 110 13.60 3.12 14.21
C MET A 110 14.56 2.51 13.19
N PRO A 111 15.11 1.32 13.49
CA PRO A 111 15.91 0.57 12.53
C PRO A 111 15.10 0.16 11.30
N ALA A 112 15.79 -0.26 10.25
CA ALA A 112 15.16 -0.84 9.07
C ALA A 112 14.39 -2.12 9.44
N GLN A 113 13.29 -2.37 8.73
CA GLN A 113 12.59 -3.64 8.78
C GLN A 113 13.37 -4.67 7.97
N GLU A 114 13.41 -5.92 8.43
CA GLU A 114 13.90 -7.03 7.63
C GLU A 114 13.15 -7.14 6.31
N LEU A 115 13.84 -7.54 5.25
CA LEU A 115 13.20 -7.82 3.98
C LEU A 115 12.25 -9.02 4.14
N HIS A 116 11.09 -8.93 3.53
CA HIS A 116 10.05 -9.96 3.55
C HIS A 116 9.23 -9.92 2.26
N VAL A 117 8.35 -10.87 2.10
CA VAL A 117 7.28 -10.90 1.11
C VAL A 117 5.93 -10.87 1.82
N ASP A 118 4.94 -10.22 1.24
CA ASP A 118 3.57 -10.26 1.77
C ASP A 118 2.88 -11.59 1.45
N VAL A 119 3.25 -12.19 0.31
CA VAL A 119 2.75 -13.50 -0.13
C VAL A 119 3.85 -14.26 -0.89
N ARG A 120 3.99 -15.54 -0.60
CA ARG A 120 4.89 -16.40 -1.36
C ARG A 120 4.27 -16.70 -2.73
N ARG A 121 5.06 -16.66 -3.79
CA ARG A 121 4.62 -16.95 -5.15
C ARG A 121 4.10 -18.40 -5.32
N ASP A 122 4.60 -19.32 -4.52
CA ASP A 122 4.23 -20.74 -4.51
C ASP A 122 3.11 -21.06 -3.50
N SER A 123 2.49 -20.06 -2.88
CA SER A 123 1.38 -20.25 -1.94
C SER A 123 0.02 -20.21 -2.65
N GLY A 124 -1.00 -20.80 -1.99
CA GLY A 124 -2.39 -20.70 -2.45
C GLY A 124 -2.99 -19.30 -2.37
N ASP A 125 -2.34 -18.36 -1.67
CA ASP A 125 -2.78 -16.97 -1.53
C ASP A 125 -2.19 -16.04 -2.62
N TRP A 126 -1.36 -16.55 -3.52
CA TRP A 126 -0.86 -15.83 -4.69
C TRP A 126 -1.94 -15.74 -5.78
N PRO A 127 -2.05 -14.61 -6.53
CA PRO A 127 -1.28 -13.35 -6.43
C PRO A 127 -1.85 -12.34 -5.43
N LEU A 128 -1.02 -11.33 -5.06
CA LEU A 128 -1.40 -10.18 -4.23
C LEU A 128 -0.79 -8.90 -4.80
N VAL A 129 -1.56 -7.82 -4.80
CA VAL A 129 -1.07 -6.46 -5.07
C VAL A 129 -1.15 -5.64 -3.80
N GLY A 130 0.01 -5.21 -3.29
CA GLY A 130 0.10 -4.25 -2.21
C GLY A 130 0.13 -2.82 -2.74
N PHE A 131 -0.37 -1.87 -1.96
CA PHE A 131 -0.26 -0.45 -2.27
C PHE A 131 -0.04 0.39 -1.01
N ILE A 132 0.64 1.53 -1.17
CA ILE A 132 0.96 2.46 -0.09
C ILE A 132 0.74 3.89 -0.59
N LEU A 133 -0.26 4.59 -0.04
CA LEU A 133 -0.41 6.03 -0.21
C LEU A 133 0.53 6.73 0.76
N MET A 134 1.39 7.59 0.25
CA MET A 134 2.33 8.39 1.02
C MET A 134 1.59 9.59 1.65
N VAL A 135 1.26 9.50 2.94
CA VAL A 135 0.68 10.63 3.69
C VAL A 135 1.75 11.68 3.96
N ASP A 136 2.96 11.25 4.31
CA ASP A 136 4.16 12.07 4.34
C ASP A 136 5.04 11.77 3.12
N PRO A 137 5.91 12.69 2.68
CA PRO A 137 6.92 12.36 1.67
C PRO A 137 7.80 11.20 2.13
N PHE A 138 8.08 10.23 1.24
CA PHE A 138 9.03 9.17 1.51
C PHE A 138 10.42 9.60 1.07
N ARG A 139 11.38 9.60 1.99
CA ARG A 139 12.77 10.02 1.80
C ARG A 139 13.71 8.94 2.31
N ALA A 140 14.98 9.03 1.91
CA ALA A 140 15.99 8.06 2.30
C ALA A 140 16.24 7.99 3.82
N ASP A 141 15.97 9.09 4.54
CA ASP A 141 16.22 9.26 5.96
C ASP A 141 15.01 8.96 6.86
N ASN A 142 13.81 8.75 6.31
CA ASN A 142 12.59 8.66 7.11
C ASN A 142 11.83 7.33 7.01
N GLY A 143 12.50 6.26 6.59
CA GLY A 143 11.88 4.94 6.52
C GLY A 143 11.10 4.70 5.23
N ALA A 144 11.55 5.25 4.09
CA ALA A 144 10.99 4.91 2.78
C ALA A 144 11.02 3.40 2.55
N THR A 145 10.06 2.87 1.79
CA THR A 145 10.05 1.45 1.46
C THR A 145 11.21 1.13 0.52
N ARG A 146 11.97 0.09 0.83
CA ARG A 146 13.04 -0.45 0.00
C ARG A 146 12.58 -1.74 -0.65
N PHE A 147 12.98 -1.96 -1.89
CA PHE A 147 12.66 -3.14 -2.69
C PHE A 147 13.92 -3.74 -3.29
N VAL A 148 13.90 -5.05 -3.50
CA VAL A 148 14.84 -5.74 -4.38
C VAL A 148 14.17 -5.89 -5.75
N PRO A 149 14.53 -5.08 -6.76
CA PRO A 149 13.87 -5.09 -8.07
C PRO A 149 13.94 -6.47 -8.73
N GLY A 150 12.82 -6.92 -9.29
CA GLY A 150 12.72 -8.21 -10.00
C GLY A 150 12.57 -9.44 -9.11
N SER A 151 12.70 -9.30 -7.78
CA SER A 151 12.64 -10.43 -6.83
C SER A 151 11.29 -11.16 -6.80
N HIS A 152 10.20 -10.51 -7.25
CA HIS A 152 8.90 -11.18 -7.42
C HIS A 152 8.90 -12.31 -8.46
N LYS A 153 9.95 -12.40 -9.28
CA LYS A 153 10.16 -13.47 -10.28
C LYS A 153 10.96 -14.65 -9.72
N TRP A 154 11.56 -14.47 -8.54
CA TRP A 154 12.41 -15.49 -7.93
C TRP A 154 11.59 -16.51 -7.17
N SER A 155 12.17 -17.71 -7.00
CA SER A 155 11.70 -18.71 -6.05
C SER A 155 12.29 -18.44 -4.67
N GLY A 156 11.53 -18.72 -3.60
CA GLY A 156 11.98 -18.55 -2.23
C GLY A 156 11.64 -17.17 -1.64
N THR A 157 12.10 -16.94 -0.43
CA THR A 157 11.91 -15.72 0.35
C THR A 157 13.26 -15.15 0.80
N PRO A 158 13.33 -13.88 1.27
CA PRO A 158 14.56 -13.34 1.84
C PRO A 158 15.17 -14.22 2.94
N ALA A 159 14.33 -14.85 3.77
CA ALA A 159 14.78 -15.74 4.83
C ALA A 159 15.45 -17.01 4.31
N ASP A 160 15.06 -17.48 3.12
CA ASP A 160 15.67 -18.66 2.49
C ASP A 160 17.04 -18.36 1.86
N SER A 161 17.37 -17.08 1.68
CA SER A 161 18.54 -16.58 0.92
C SER A 161 19.60 -15.91 1.81
N MET A 162 19.61 -16.18 3.11
CA MET A 162 20.50 -15.54 4.10
C MET A 162 22.02 -15.69 3.84
N SER A 163 22.42 -16.46 2.83
CA SER A 163 23.82 -16.64 2.43
C SER A 163 24.21 -15.91 1.13
N ASP A 164 23.29 -15.19 0.49
CA ASP A 164 23.56 -14.53 -0.79
C ASP A 164 23.76 -13.02 -0.61
N PRO A 165 24.86 -12.42 -1.13
CA PRO A 165 25.18 -11.00 -0.98
C PRO A 165 24.28 -10.08 -1.84
N LEU A 166 22.96 -10.34 -1.91
CA LEU A 166 21.96 -9.45 -2.54
C LEU A 166 21.71 -8.17 -1.72
N THR A 167 22.32 -8.05 -0.54
CA THR A 167 22.46 -6.81 0.21
C THR A 167 23.30 -5.82 -0.61
N GLY A 168 22.64 -4.84 -1.24
CA GLY A 168 23.28 -3.82 -2.08
C GLY A 168 22.53 -3.51 -3.38
N HIS A 169 21.56 -4.34 -3.76
CA HIS A 169 20.69 -4.11 -4.92
C HIS A 169 19.34 -3.49 -4.57
N GLU A 170 19.17 -3.06 -3.33
CA GLU A 170 17.94 -2.47 -2.86
C GLU A 170 17.75 -1.05 -3.43
N VAL A 171 16.53 -0.75 -3.82
CA VAL A 171 16.12 0.57 -4.31
C VAL A 171 15.06 1.15 -3.38
N LEU A 172 15.24 2.41 -2.98
CA LEU A 172 14.26 3.13 -2.18
C LEU A 172 13.14 3.67 -3.08
N ALA A 173 11.90 3.37 -2.71
CA ALA A 173 10.71 3.97 -3.30
C ALA A 173 10.41 5.31 -2.60
N CYS A 174 11.11 6.36 -3.02
CA CYS A 174 10.90 7.73 -2.56
C CYS A 174 9.82 8.42 -3.39
N GLY A 175 9.12 9.40 -2.79
CA GLY A 175 8.09 10.17 -3.48
C GLY A 175 7.53 11.29 -2.60
N SER A 176 6.82 12.22 -3.22
CA SER A 176 6.10 13.29 -2.53
C SER A 176 4.90 12.75 -1.76
N ALA A 177 4.41 13.50 -0.79
CA ALA A 177 3.10 13.26 -0.20
C ALA A 177 2.03 13.21 -1.31
N GLY A 178 1.08 12.29 -1.21
CA GLY A 178 0.08 12.02 -2.24
C GLY A 178 0.50 11.02 -3.31
N SER A 179 1.79 10.64 -3.40
CA SER A 179 2.22 9.56 -4.30
C SER A 179 1.68 8.20 -3.84
N LEU A 180 1.40 7.33 -4.80
CA LEU A 180 0.97 5.95 -4.58
C LEU A 180 2.07 4.99 -5.03
N LEU A 181 2.56 4.19 -4.12
CA LEU A 181 3.43 3.06 -4.40
C LEU A 181 2.55 1.81 -4.59
N VAL A 182 2.71 1.12 -5.72
CA VAL A 182 2.02 -0.13 -6.04
C VAL A 182 3.04 -1.23 -6.26
N PHE A 183 2.82 -2.40 -5.71
CA PHE A 183 3.79 -3.49 -5.81
C PHE A 183 3.15 -4.88 -5.82
N ASN A 184 3.83 -5.81 -6.45
CA ASN A 184 3.53 -7.23 -6.39
C ASN A 184 3.94 -7.78 -5.00
N GLY A 185 3.03 -8.46 -4.32
CA GLY A 185 3.24 -8.91 -2.94
C GLY A 185 4.38 -9.92 -2.74
N SER A 186 4.89 -10.53 -3.82
CA SER A 186 6.08 -11.40 -3.77
C SER A 186 7.39 -10.63 -3.99
N THR A 187 7.37 -9.31 -4.23
CA THR A 187 8.58 -8.50 -4.29
C THR A 187 9.17 -8.38 -2.90
N TRP A 188 10.47 -8.68 -2.75
CA TRP A 188 11.16 -8.54 -1.47
C TRP A 188 11.24 -7.08 -1.08
N HIS A 189 10.71 -6.75 0.08
CA HIS A 189 10.60 -5.37 0.53
C HIS A 189 10.63 -5.22 2.06
N GLY A 190 10.79 -3.99 2.50
CA GLY A 190 10.72 -3.57 3.89
C GLY A 190 10.90 -2.06 3.98
N HIS A 191 10.64 -1.42 5.12
CA HIS A 191 11.02 -0.02 5.27
C HIS A 191 12.50 0.13 5.60
N SER A 192 13.15 1.20 5.11
CA SER A 192 14.49 1.60 5.52
C SER A 192 14.48 2.14 6.96
N ALA A 193 15.63 2.43 7.54
CA ALA A 193 15.69 3.08 8.84
C ALA A 193 15.02 4.47 8.77
N ASN A 194 14.28 4.81 9.82
CA ASN A 194 13.84 6.18 10.06
C ASN A 194 14.81 6.84 11.02
N THR A 195 15.80 7.56 10.50
CA THR A 195 16.79 8.29 11.28
C THR A 195 16.34 9.70 11.64
N SER A 196 15.19 10.13 11.09
CA SER A 196 14.62 11.45 11.36
C SER A 196 13.93 11.52 12.71
N SER A 197 13.70 12.74 13.20
CA SER A 197 12.96 13.01 14.44
C SER A 197 11.44 12.92 14.28
N GLY A 198 10.93 12.82 13.05
CA GLY A 198 9.50 12.73 12.76
C GLY A 198 9.02 11.31 12.40
N PRO A 199 7.74 11.00 12.60
CA PRO A 199 7.16 9.78 12.10
C PRO A 199 7.00 9.84 10.56
N ARG A 200 6.93 8.68 9.91
CA ARG A 200 6.56 8.57 8.50
C ARG A 200 5.22 7.83 8.38
N ARG A 201 4.18 8.56 7.96
CA ARG A 201 2.80 8.11 7.89
C ARG A 201 2.42 7.65 6.48
N SER A 202 1.59 6.62 6.39
CA SER A 202 1.06 6.07 5.15
C SER A 202 -0.29 5.40 5.37
N ILE A 203 -1.06 5.25 4.28
CA ILE A 203 -2.21 4.35 4.23
C ILE A 203 -1.83 3.18 3.33
N GLN A 204 -1.98 1.96 3.84
CA GLN A 204 -1.59 0.74 3.16
C GLN A 204 -2.77 -0.19 2.99
N GLY A 205 -2.78 -0.92 1.90
CA GLY A 205 -3.77 -1.94 1.63
C GLY A 205 -3.25 -3.00 0.68
N ALA A 206 -4.06 -4.04 0.50
CA ALA A 206 -3.75 -5.12 -0.42
C ALA A 206 -5.00 -5.59 -1.16
N PHE A 207 -4.83 -5.96 -2.43
CA PHE A 207 -5.81 -6.64 -3.24
C PHE A 207 -5.41 -8.09 -3.45
N ILE A 208 -6.41 -8.97 -3.50
CA ILE A 208 -6.27 -10.41 -3.71
C ILE A 208 -7.33 -10.90 -4.71
N PRO A 209 -7.22 -12.13 -5.27
CA PRO A 209 -8.30 -12.76 -6.01
C PRO A 209 -9.61 -12.74 -5.21
N ARG A 210 -10.74 -12.63 -5.90
CA ARG A 210 -12.04 -12.47 -5.26
C ARG A 210 -12.45 -13.64 -4.38
N ASP A 211 -12.05 -14.84 -4.72
CA ASP A 211 -12.28 -16.09 -3.95
C ASP A 211 -11.29 -16.30 -2.81
N GLY A 212 -10.19 -15.53 -2.78
CA GLY A 212 -9.19 -15.59 -1.71
C GLY A 212 -9.75 -15.12 -0.36
N ARG A 213 -9.09 -15.52 0.73
CA ARG A 213 -9.46 -15.11 2.08
C ARG A 213 -8.94 -13.70 2.38
N ALA A 214 -9.83 -12.74 2.53
CA ALA A 214 -9.46 -11.37 2.90
C ALA A 214 -8.94 -11.27 4.33
N GLY A 215 -7.99 -10.37 4.57
CA GLY A 215 -7.50 -10.04 5.90
C GLY A 215 -8.52 -9.29 6.76
N THR A 216 -9.49 -8.61 6.11
CA THR A 216 -10.60 -7.90 6.77
C THR A 216 -11.92 -8.37 6.17
N ASP A 217 -12.85 -8.79 7.02
CA ASP A 217 -14.24 -9.03 6.63
C ASP A 217 -14.99 -7.68 6.61
N PHE A 218 -14.96 -7.02 5.44
CA PHE A 218 -15.60 -5.72 5.28
C PHE A 218 -17.13 -5.82 5.40
N ALA A 219 -17.74 -6.95 5.01
CA ALA A 219 -19.18 -7.13 5.12
C ALA A 219 -19.65 -7.12 6.58
N ALA A 220 -18.92 -7.82 7.46
CA ALA A 220 -19.21 -7.89 8.89
C ALA A 220 -18.89 -6.58 9.63
N ARG A 221 -17.87 -5.83 9.17
CA ARG A 221 -17.39 -4.62 9.85
C ARG A 221 -17.97 -3.31 9.32
N MET A 222 -18.73 -3.34 8.24
CA MET A 222 -19.19 -2.14 7.54
C MET A 222 -20.15 -1.30 8.39
N ALA A 223 -19.70 -0.10 8.78
CA ALA A 223 -20.55 0.87 9.46
C ALA A 223 -21.68 1.37 8.55
N PRO A 224 -22.90 1.63 9.08
CA PRO A 224 -24.05 2.12 8.30
C PRO A 224 -23.74 3.40 7.50
N GLU A 225 -23.04 4.34 8.10
CA GLU A 225 -22.66 5.62 7.50
C GLU A 225 -21.70 5.38 6.32
N THR A 226 -20.75 4.46 6.46
CA THR A 226 -19.85 4.06 5.38
C THR A 226 -20.64 3.40 4.26
N ARG A 227 -21.49 2.43 4.59
CA ARG A 227 -22.32 1.73 3.60
C ARG A 227 -23.18 2.68 2.76
N SER A 228 -23.71 3.74 3.38
CA SER A 228 -24.59 4.70 2.71
C SER A 228 -23.87 5.53 1.64
N ARG A 229 -22.57 5.82 1.80
CA ARG A 229 -21.78 6.65 0.88
C ARG A 229 -21.06 5.86 -0.23
N LEU A 230 -20.97 4.53 -0.11
CA LEU A 230 -20.23 3.71 -1.07
C LEU A 230 -20.86 3.71 -2.46
N THR A 231 -20.04 3.97 -3.47
CA THR A 231 -20.39 3.81 -4.88
C THR A 231 -20.58 2.32 -5.24
N PRO A 232 -21.25 1.99 -6.37
CA PRO A 232 -21.33 0.60 -6.84
C PRO A 232 -19.97 -0.05 -7.05
N LEU A 233 -18.98 0.68 -7.57
CA LEU A 233 -17.61 0.19 -7.74
C LEU A 233 -16.93 -0.11 -6.38
N ALA A 234 -17.07 0.79 -5.41
CA ALA A 234 -16.55 0.58 -4.07
C ALA A 234 -17.15 -0.67 -3.40
N ARG A 235 -18.49 -0.85 -3.51
CA ARG A 235 -19.15 -2.06 -3.01
C ARG A 235 -18.62 -3.33 -3.70
N HIS A 236 -18.43 -3.29 -5.01
CA HIS A 236 -17.86 -4.42 -5.75
C HIS A 236 -16.45 -4.75 -5.27
N VAL A 237 -15.58 -3.74 -5.13
CA VAL A 237 -14.19 -3.89 -4.68
C VAL A 237 -14.11 -4.43 -3.24
N LEU A 238 -15.02 -3.99 -2.37
CA LEU A 238 -15.12 -4.45 -0.97
C LEU A 238 -15.83 -5.81 -0.81
N ALA A 239 -16.31 -6.40 -1.89
CA ALA A 239 -17.06 -7.66 -1.92
C ALA A 239 -18.35 -7.65 -1.06
N LEU A 240 -19.09 -6.50 -1.11
CA LEU A 240 -20.36 -6.28 -0.40
C LEU A 240 -21.55 -6.63 -1.27
#